data_f274a89935b7ed50cc39dc0c2248bfcd
#
_entry.id   f274a89935b7ed50cc39dc0c2248bfcd
#
_cell.length_a   1.000
_cell.length_b   1.000
_cell.length_c   1.000
_cell.angle_alpha   90.00
_cell.angle_beta   90.00
_cell.angle_gamma   90.00
#
_symmetry.space_group_name_H-M   'P 1'
#
loop_
_entity.id
_entity.type
_entity.pdbx_description
1 polymer ?
#
loop_
_entity_poly.entity_id
_entity_poly.type
_entity_poly.pdbx_seq_one_letter_code
_entity_poly.pdbx_strand_id
1 'polypeptide(L)'
;MPLATDVDITPPGQRPDEDPSLAVRNNGGVEPSDAPAPPGRREALLVLSFGGPEGPDDVIPFLENVTRGRGIPRERLEAVAEHYHHFGGVSPINGQNKALIAAVENELAAAGIDLPVYWGNRNWAPYVEDTWRQLADDGIEHVYVFATSAYASFSGCRQYHEDIARARVAFGGGPTAEKLP
;
A
#
# COMPACT_ATOMS: atom_id res chain seq x y z
N MET A 1 0.12 -38.60 15.80
CA MET A 1 0.03 -38.08 14.43
C MET A 1 0.83 -36.78 14.39
N PRO A 2 1.94 -36.68 13.64
CA PRO A 2 2.68 -35.45 13.53
C PRO A 2 1.96 -34.49 12.57
N LEU A 3 1.88 -33.23 12.98
CA LEU A 3 1.37 -32.11 12.18
C LEU A 3 2.30 -31.88 10.99
N ALA A 4 1.70 -31.73 9.83
CA ALA A 4 2.41 -31.55 8.57
C ALA A 4 3.24 -30.27 8.58
N THR A 5 4.46 -30.46 8.18
CA THR A 5 5.57 -29.53 8.00
C THR A 5 5.29 -28.46 6.96
N ASP A 6 5.86 -27.30 7.24
CA ASP A 6 6.08 -26.13 6.41
C ASP A 6 6.11 -26.43 4.89
N VAL A 7 5.16 -25.85 4.18
CA VAL A 7 5.24 -25.70 2.74
C VAL A 7 6.05 -24.43 2.48
N ASP A 8 7.28 -24.59 2.00
CA ASP A 8 8.09 -23.51 1.45
C ASP A 8 7.40 -22.95 0.20
N ILE A 9 6.77 -21.77 0.34
CA ILE A 9 6.07 -21.07 -0.73
C ILE A 9 6.92 -19.95 -1.35
N THR A 10 8.24 -20.19 -1.48
CA THR A 10 9.11 -19.26 -2.20
C THR A 10 8.97 -19.50 -3.70
N PRO A 11 8.35 -18.60 -4.48
CA PRO A 11 8.35 -18.71 -5.94
C PRO A 11 9.77 -18.48 -6.47
N PRO A 12 10.20 -19.21 -7.53
CA PRO A 12 11.49 -18.99 -8.17
C PRO A 12 11.46 -17.68 -8.98
N GLY A 13 12.15 -16.66 -8.50
CA GLY A 13 12.32 -15.39 -9.18
C GLY A 13 13.16 -14.45 -8.32
N GLN A 14 14.05 -13.69 -8.97
CA GLN A 14 14.92 -12.70 -8.35
C GLN A 14 14.15 -11.84 -7.33
N ARG A 15 14.72 -11.70 -6.15
CA ARG A 15 14.15 -10.90 -5.07
C ARG A 15 14.30 -9.41 -5.42
N PRO A 16 13.22 -8.59 -5.36
CA PRO A 16 13.29 -7.14 -5.65
C PRO A 16 14.25 -6.37 -4.74
N ASP A 17 14.58 -6.93 -3.58
CA ASP A 17 15.49 -6.38 -2.58
C ASP A 17 16.99 -6.47 -2.99
N GLU A 18 17.32 -7.18 -4.07
CA GLU A 18 18.67 -7.29 -4.60
C GLU A 18 19.02 -6.18 -5.63
N ASP A 19 18.04 -5.41 -6.08
CA ASP A 19 18.28 -4.25 -6.95
C ASP A 19 18.35 -2.96 -6.11
N PRO A 20 19.52 -2.36 -5.93
CA PRO A 20 19.66 -1.13 -5.14
C PRO A 20 18.90 0.07 -5.72
N SER A 21 18.51 0.03 -7.01
CA SER A 21 17.70 1.08 -7.64
C SER A 21 16.23 1.03 -7.19
N LEU A 22 15.80 -0.11 -6.65
CA LEU A 22 14.44 -0.34 -6.14
C LEU A 22 14.35 -0.22 -4.61
N ALA A 23 15.45 0.09 -3.94
CA ALA A 23 15.52 0.14 -2.48
C ALA A 23 14.54 1.21 -1.93
N VAL A 24 13.56 0.76 -1.20
CA VAL A 24 12.74 1.59 -0.32
C VAL A 24 13.42 1.59 1.04
N ARG A 25 13.81 2.75 1.54
CA ARG A 25 14.44 2.86 2.85
C ARG A 25 13.43 2.48 3.93
N ASN A 26 13.80 1.56 4.77
CA ASN A 26 13.02 1.16 5.94
C ASN A 26 13.72 1.73 7.18
N ASN A 27 13.09 2.70 7.84
CA ASN A 27 13.62 3.33 9.05
C ASN A 27 13.48 2.44 10.30
N GLY A 28 13.52 1.13 10.15
CA GLY A 28 13.56 0.21 11.27
C GLY A 28 14.81 0.45 12.14
N GLY A 29 14.71 1.31 13.14
CA GLY A 29 15.74 1.55 14.14
C GLY A 29 16.75 2.67 13.83
N VAL A 30 16.50 3.49 12.81
CA VAL A 30 17.23 4.76 12.63
C VAL A 30 16.37 5.86 13.29
N GLU A 31 16.97 6.58 14.22
CA GLU A 31 16.41 7.84 14.74
C GLU A 31 15.94 8.69 13.56
N PRO A 32 14.74 9.31 13.62
CA PRO A 32 14.32 10.22 12.56
C PRO A 32 15.43 11.25 12.37
N SER A 33 15.88 11.41 11.14
CA SER A 33 16.89 12.42 10.83
C SER A 33 16.24 13.78 11.08
N ASP A 34 16.66 14.48 12.15
CA ASP A 34 16.30 15.88 12.41
C ASP A 34 16.87 16.84 11.35
N ALA A 35 17.54 16.33 10.33
CA ALA A 35 18.02 17.16 9.24
C ALA A 35 16.81 17.62 8.41
N PRO A 36 16.57 18.94 8.32
CA PRO A 36 15.50 19.46 7.47
C PRO A 36 15.73 19.01 6.03
N ALA A 37 14.64 18.71 5.33
CA ALA A 37 14.69 18.42 3.91
C ALA A 37 15.45 19.53 3.17
N PRO A 38 16.22 19.20 2.12
CA PRO A 38 16.91 20.22 1.34
C PRO A 38 15.88 21.23 0.80
N PRO A 39 16.14 22.53 0.92
CA PRO A 39 15.19 23.57 0.54
C PRO A 39 14.78 23.41 -0.94
N GLY A 40 13.47 23.37 -1.19
CA GLY A 40 12.91 23.29 -2.54
C GLY A 40 12.52 21.89 -3.01
N ARG A 41 12.76 20.84 -2.22
CA ARG A 41 12.30 19.47 -2.55
C ARG A 41 10.79 19.37 -2.37
N ARG A 42 10.08 18.92 -3.40
CA ARG A 42 8.63 18.65 -3.30
C ARG A 42 8.38 17.28 -2.67
N GLU A 43 7.76 17.30 -1.52
CA GLU A 43 7.49 16.11 -0.72
C GLU A 43 5.99 15.86 -0.58
N ALA A 44 5.60 14.62 -0.30
CA ALA A 44 4.23 14.23 -0.07
C ALA A 44 4.12 13.10 0.95
N LEU A 45 2.96 12.96 1.58
CA LEU A 45 2.59 11.78 2.35
C LEU A 45 1.72 10.86 1.48
N LEU A 46 2.07 9.58 1.38
CA LEU A 46 1.26 8.55 0.75
C LEU A 46 0.67 7.65 1.83
N VAL A 47 -0.65 7.68 1.97
CA VAL A 47 -1.39 6.68 2.75
C VAL A 47 -1.59 5.46 1.88
N LEU A 48 -0.91 4.37 2.22
CA LEU A 48 -0.94 3.12 1.48
C LEU A 48 -1.73 2.06 2.25
N SER A 49 -2.82 1.59 1.65
CA SER A 49 -3.77 0.69 2.28
C SER A 49 -4.00 -0.59 1.48
N PHE A 50 -4.73 -1.51 2.08
CA PHE A 50 -5.11 -2.77 1.44
C PHE A 50 -6.17 -2.55 0.34
N GLY A 51 -7.10 -1.62 0.57
CA GLY A 51 -8.29 -1.42 -0.26
C GLY A 51 -9.39 -2.44 -0.01
N GLY A 52 -10.59 -2.14 -0.52
CA GLY A 52 -11.74 -3.02 -0.38
C GLY A 52 -12.87 -2.65 -1.31
N PRO A 53 -13.86 -3.54 -1.53
CA PRO A 53 -14.98 -3.28 -2.40
C PRO A 53 -15.86 -2.15 -1.85
N GLU A 54 -16.40 -1.33 -2.73
CA GLU A 54 -17.32 -0.22 -2.41
C GLU A 54 -18.77 -0.53 -2.78
N GLY A 55 -19.04 -1.73 -3.29
CA GLY A 55 -20.38 -2.21 -3.65
C GLY A 55 -20.43 -3.71 -3.90
N PRO A 56 -21.64 -4.28 -4.03
CA PRO A 56 -21.84 -5.72 -4.22
C PRO A 56 -21.13 -6.25 -5.47
N ASP A 57 -21.14 -5.48 -6.55
CA ASP A 57 -20.56 -5.87 -7.83
C ASP A 57 -19.03 -5.89 -7.80
N ASP A 58 -18.42 -5.18 -6.84
CA ASP A 58 -16.98 -5.13 -6.65
C ASP A 58 -16.41 -6.36 -5.93
N VAL A 59 -17.25 -7.08 -5.18
CA VAL A 59 -16.78 -8.10 -4.23
C VAL A 59 -16.00 -9.21 -4.93
N ILE A 60 -16.57 -9.81 -5.96
CA ILE A 60 -15.90 -10.90 -6.67
C ILE A 60 -14.65 -10.42 -7.41
N PRO A 61 -14.67 -9.33 -8.19
CA PRO A 61 -13.45 -8.78 -8.81
C PRO A 61 -12.35 -8.45 -7.79
N PHE A 62 -12.72 -7.90 -6.64
CA PHE A 62 -11.78 -7.65 -5.55
C PHE A 62 -11.14 -8.94 -5.02
N LEU A 63 -11.94 -9.97 -4.73
CA LEU A 63 -11.45 -11.26 -4.24
C LEU A 63 -10.54 -11.95 -5.25
N GLU A 64 -10.89 -11.90 -6.53
CA GLU A 64 -10.05 -12.42 -7.63
C GLU A 64 -8.70 -11.69 -7.69
N ASN A 65 -8.71 -10.37 -7.49
CA ASN A 65 -7.48 -9.58 -7.46
C ASN A 65 -6.59 -9.94 -6.25
N VAL A 66 -7.18 -10.00 -5.05
CA VAL A 66 -6.46 -10.37 -3.81
C VAL A 66 -5.84 -11.76 -3.88
N THR A 67 -6.50 -12.68 -4.56
CA THR A 67 -6.08 -14.09 -4.66
C THR A 67 -5.36 -14.43 -5.96
N ARG A 68 -5.05 -13.43 -6.77
CA ARG A 68 -4.39 -13.62 -8.07
C ARG A 68 -3.10 -14.44 -7.91
N GLY A 69 -2.97 -15.48 -8.75
CA GLY A 69 -1.81 -16.38 -8.74
C GLY A 69 -1.81 -17.44 -7.65
N ARG A 70 -2.82 -17.48 -6.78
CA ARG A 70 -2.90 -18.47 -5.68
C ARG A 70 -3.73 -19.71 -6.04
N GLY A 71 -4.35 -19.75 -7.22
CA GLY A 71 -5.15 -20.89 -7.68
C GLY A 71 -6.38 -21.20 -6.82
N ILE A 72 -6.97 -20.20 -6.20
CA ILE A 72 -8.17 -20.37 -5.36
C ILE A 72 -9.38 -20.67 -6.24
N PRO A 73 -10.12 -21.78 -6.00
CA PRO A 73 -11.31 -22.13 -6.76
C PRO A 73 -12.41 -21.06 -6.65
N ARG A 74 -13.18 -20.88 -7.71
CA ARG A 74 -14.27 -19.90 -7.80
C ARG A 74 -15.30 -20.07 -6.69
N GLU A 75 -15.68 -21.31 -6.40
CA GLU A 75 -16.66 -21.64 -5.33
C GLU A 75 -16.19 -21.15 -3.96
N ARG A 76 -14.86 -21.14 -3.73
CA ARG A 76 -14.31 -20.60 -2.48
C ARG A 76 -14.41 -19.10 -2.42
N LEU A 77 -14.21 -18.40 -3.54
CA LEU A 77 -14.38 -16.95 -3.62
C LEU A 77 -15.84 -16.57 -3.41
N GLU A 78 -16.77 -17.30 -3.99
CA GLU A 78 -18.22 -17.08 -3.83
C GLU A 78 -18.65 -17.28 -2.37
N ALA A 79 -18.16 -18.32 -1.71
CA ALA A 79 -18.42 -18.53 -0.28
C ALA A 79 -17.88 -17.39 0.61
N VAL A 80 -16.75 -16.78 0.23
CA VAL A 80 -16.24 -15.59 0.93
C VAL A 80 -17.06 -14.35 0.58
N ALA A 81 -17.50 -14.21 -0.67
CA ALA A 81 -18.30 -13.10 -1.13
C ALA A 81 -19.63 -12.98 -0.39
N GLU A 82 -20.25 -14.11 0.02
CA GLU A 82 -21.48 -14.12 0.83
C GLU A 82 -21.31 -13.31 2.13
N HIS A 83 -20.13 -13.36 2.76
CA HIS A 83 -19.85 -12.55 3.95
C HIS A 83 -19.87 -11.06 3.66
N TYR A 84 -19.28 -10.64 2.52
CA TYR A 84 -19.33 -9.24 2.10
C TYR A 84 -20.75 -8.81 1.77
N HIS A 85 -21.51 -9.62 1.04
CA HIS A 85 -22.89 -9.33 0.66
C HIS A 85 -23.81 -9.23 1.87
N HIS A 86 -23.56 -10.01 2.94
CA HIS A 86 -24.29 -9.87 4.20
C HIS A 86 -24.20 -8.45 4.80
N PHE A 87 -23.10 -7.74 4.53
CA PHE A 87 -22.87 -6.35 4.92
C PHE A 87 -23.03 -5.34 3.76
N GLY A 88 -23.82 -5.69 2.73
CA GLY A 88 -24.11 -4.83 1.59
C GLY A 88 -22.98 -4.76 0.55
N GLY A 89 -21.99 -5.65 0.60
CA GLY A 89 -20.88 -5.70 -0.37
C GLY A 89 -19.82 -4.59 -0.19
N VAL A 90 -19.91 -3.82 0.88
CA VAL A 90 -19.03 -2.68 1.13
C VAL A 90 -18.03 -3.02 2.25
N SER A 91 -16.74 -2.84 1.98
CA SER A 91 -15.72 -2.87 3.03
C SER A 91 -15.62 -1.50 3.70
N PRO A 92 -15.55 -1.43 5.03
CA PRO A 92 -15.41 -0.14 5.73
C PRO A 92 -14.03 0.50 5.55
N ILE A 93 -13.04 -0.24 5.04
CA ILE A 93 -11.63 0.17 5.00
C ILE A 93 -11.41 1.46 4.21
N ASN A 94 -12.07 1.62 3.04
CA ASN A 94 -11.93 2.82 2.23
C ASN A 94 -12.53 4.05 2.92
N GLY A 95 -13.68 3.90 3.56
CA GLY A 95 -14.30 4.95 4.37
C GLY A 95 -13.44 5.35 5.55
N GLN A 96 -12.84 4.39 6.26
CA GLN A 96 -11.91 4.63 7.35
C GLN A 96 -10.65 5.35 6.89
N ASN A 97 -10.09 4.97 5.74
CA ASN A 97 -8.93 5.65 5.16
C ASN A 97 -9.25 7.09 4.75
N LYS A 98 -10.39 7.34 4.13
CA LYS A 98 -10.83 8.71 3.78
C LYS A 98 -10.96 9.59 5.05
N ALA A 99 -11.51 9.03 6.13
CA ALA A 99 -11.61 9.75 7.41
C ALA A 99 -10.23 9.99 8.05
N LEU A 100 -9.33 9.01 7.99
CA LEU A 100 -7.95 9.15 8.47
C LEU A 100 -7.21 10.25 7.69
N ILE A 101 -7.30 10.23 6.36
CA ILE A 101 -6.65 11.22 5.49
C ILE A 101 -7.14 12.62 5.84
N ALA A 102 -8.45 12.82 5.94
CA ALA A 102 -9.01 14.12 6.31
C ALA A 102 -8.53 14.61 7.69
N ALA A 103 -8.38 13.71 8.66
CA ALA A 103 -7.84 14.04 9.96
C ALA A 103 -6.36 14.44 9.88
N VAL A 104 -5.56 13.70 9.11
CA VAL A 104 -4.13 14.00 8.91
C VAL A 104 -3.95 15.34 8.19
N GLU A 105 -4.71 15.61 7.15
CA GLU A 105 -4.67 16.91 6.43
C GLU A 105 -5.00 18.08 7.38
N ASN A 106 -6.00 17.93 8.25
CA ASN A 106 -6.34 18.93 9.23
C ASN A 106 -5.21 19.18 10.25
N GLU A 107 -4.58 18.13 10.73
CA GLU A 107 -3.45 18.23 11.68
C GLU A 107 -2.22 18.87 11.01
N LEU A 108 -1.89 18.49 9.78
CA LEU A 108 -0.80 19.10 9.02
C LEU A 108 -1.05 20.61 8.82
N ALA A 109 -2.27 20.98 8.42
CA ALA A 109 -2.64 22.38 8.26
C ALA A 109 -2.58 23.16 9.58
N ALA A 110 -3.05 22.56 10.69
CA ALA A 110 -2.98 23.18 12.03
C ALA A 110 -1.53 23.36 12.50
N ALA A 111 -0.63 22.46 12.10
CA ALA A 111 0.80 22.55 12.38
C ALA A 111 1.55 23.50 11.43
N GLY A 112 0.90 24.05 10.41
CA GLY A 112 1.52 24.89 9.38
C GLY A 112 2.46 24.11 8.44
N ILE A 113 2.25 22.80 8.30
CA ILE A 113 3.03 21.90 7.45
C ILE A 113 2.33 21.77 6.09
N ASP A 114 3.00 22.25 5.03
CA ASP A 114 2.54 22.13 3.64
C ASP A 114 3.03 20.79 3.06
N LEU A 115 2.31 19.71 3.35
CA LEU A 115 2.61 18.37 2.89
C LEU A 115 1.35 17.75 2.28
N PRO A 116 1.24 17.68 0.96
CA PRO A 116 0.07 17.08 0.31
C PRO A 116 -0.05 15.59 0.63
N VAL A 117 -1.30 15.14 0.85
CA VAL A 117 -1.60 13.75 1.19
C VAL A 117 -2.20 13.05 -0.03
N TYR A 118 -1.61 11.93 -0.40
CA TYR A 118 -2.09 11.05 -1.47
C TYR A 118 -2.56 9.74 -0.88
N TRP A 119 -3.45 9.06 -1.60
CA TRP A 119 -3.99 7.78 -1.18
C TRP A 119 -3.89 6.75 -2.29
N GLY A 120 -3.34 5.60 -1.98
CA GLY A 120 -3.28 4.45 -2.89
C GLY A 120 -3.57 3.15 -2.16
N ASN A 121 -4.25 2.25 -2.85
CA ASN A 121 -4.54 0.92 -2.35
C ASN A 121 -3.79 -0.14 -3.16
N ARG A 122 -3.55 -1.23 -2.50
CA ARG A 122 -2.90 -2.40 -3.07
C ARG A 122 -3.82 -3.23 -3.97
N ASN A 123 -5.06 -3.47 -3.53
CA ASN A 123 -5.94 -4.46 -4.15
C ASN A 123 -7.23 -3.89 -4.76
N TRP A 124 -7.49 -2.60 -4.63
CA TRP A 124 -8.67 -1.94 -5.18
C TRP A 124 -8.38 -0.46 -5.48
N ALA A 125 -9.28 0.17 -6.23
CA ALA A 125 -9.13 1.58 -6.57
C ALA A 125 -9.23 2.50 -5.31
N PRO A 126 -8.49 3.64 -5.28
CA PRO A 126 -7.43 4.00 -6.24
C PRO A 126 -6.20 3.10 -6.06
N TYR A 127 -5.70 2.57 -7.16
CA TYR A 127 -4.51 1.69 -7.11
C TYR A 127 -3.24 2.50 -6.85
N VAL A 128 -2.32 1.93 -6.09
CA VAL A 128 -1.04 2.57 -5.78
C VAL A 128 -0.24 2.92 -7.03
N GLU A 129 -0.34 2.12 -8.08
CA GLU A 129 0.31 2.36 -9.37
C GLU A 129 -0.21 3.65 -10.05
N ASP A 130 -1.51 3.92 -9.97
CA ASP A 130 -2.12 5.15 -10.51
C ASP A 130 -1.78 6.35 -9.64
N THR A 131 -1.80 6.18 -8.31
CA THR A 131 -1.36 7.21 -7.36
C THR A 131 0.12 7.55 -7.55
N TRP A 132 0.96 6.55 -7.84
CA TRP A 132 2.38 6.77 -8.11
C TRP A 132 2.61 7.62 -9.37
N ARG A 133 1.83 7.36 -10.41
CA ARG A 133 1.83 8.17 -11.64
C ARG A 133 1.44 9.61 -11.33
N GLN A 134 0.36 9.81 -10.58
CA GLN A 134 -0.08 11.13 -10.17
C GLN A 134 1.00 11.89 -9.36
N LEU A 135 1.66 11.24 -8.41
CA LEU A 135 2.78 11.82 -7.66
C LEU A 135 3.89 12.32 -8.58
N ALA A 136 4.24 11.52 -9.60
CA ALA A 136 5.26 11.91 -10.57
C ALA A 136 4.81 13.06 -11.48
N ASP A 137 3.57 13.03 -11.94
CA ASP A 137 2.98 14.08 -12.80
C ASP A 137 2.87 15.42 -12.03
N ASP A 138 2.60 15.37 -10.73
CA ASP A 138 2.58 16.53 -9.82
C ASP A 138 3.99 17.01 -9.43
N GLY A 139 5.03 16.32 -9.91
CA GLY A 139 6.43 16.67 -9.68
C GLY A 139 6.88 16.44 -8.23
N ILE A 140 6.30 15.48 -7.53
CA ILE A 140 6.76 15.06 -6.21
C ILE A 140 8.09 14.31 -6.35
N GLU A 141 9.07 14.66 -5.55
CA GLU A 141 10.42 14.09 -5.58
C GLU A 141 10.65 13.08 -4.45
N HIS A 142 9.88 13.20 -3.38
CA HIS A 142 9.95 12.29 -2.23
C HIS A 142 8.61 12.03 -1.60
N VAL A 143 8.41 10.78 -1.18
CA VAL A 143 7.16 10.33 -0.58
C VAL A 143 7.44 9.64 0.74
N TYR A 144 6.84 10.15 1.81
CA TYR A 144 6.71 9.44 3.07
C TYR A 144 5.54 8.48 2.96
N VAL A 145 5.77 7.19 3.18
CA VAL A 145 4.73 6.17 3.04
C VAL A 145 4.23 5.71 4.39
N PHE A 146 2.98 6.05 4.69
CA PHE A 146 2.26 5.54 5.85
C PHE A 146 1.41 4.33 5.43
N ALA A 147 1.84 3.12 5.83
CA ALA A 147 1.08 1.90 5.57
C ALA A 147 0.04 1.68 6.68
N THR A 148 -1.24 1.56 6.31
CA THR A 148 -2.35 1.35 7.27
C THR A 148 -2.42 -0.10 7.78
N SER A 149 -1.28 -0.68 8.14
CA SER A 149 -1.18 -2.02 8.71
C SER A 149 -1.05 -1.92 10.22
N ALA A 150 -2.01 -2.49 10.95
CA ALA A 150 -2.02 -2.44 12.41
C ALA A 150 -0.88 -3.23 13.07
N TYR A 151 -0.26 -4.14 12.34
CA TYR A 151 0.78 -5.01 12.88
C TYR A 151 1.97 -5.07 11.94
N ALA A 152 3.16 -4.91 12.51
CA ALA A 152 4.40 -5.23 11.82
C ALA A 152 4.49 -6.75 11.63
N SER A 153 4.28 -7.22 10.41
CA SER A 153 4.50 -8.61 10.04
C SER A 153 5.48 -8.69 8.89
N PHE A 154 6.25 -9.75 8.85
CA PHE A 154 7.20 -9.97 7.75
C PHE A 154 6.48 -9.95 6.39
N SER A 155 5.32 -10.60 6.28
CA SER A 155 4.51 -10.63 5.06
C SER A 155 3.85 -9.27 4.76
N GLY A 156 3.35 -8.55 5.77
CA GLY A 156 2.71 -7.24 5.60
C GLY A 156 3.72 -6.16 5.19
N CYS A 157 4.76 -5.97 5.97
CA CYS A 157 5.75 -4.93 5.70
C CYS A 157 6.47 -5.14 4.36
N ARG A 158 6.88 -6.36 4.06
CA ARG A 158 7.55 -6.69 2.80
C ARG A 158 6.66 -6.45 1.58
N GLN A 159 5.40 -6.82 1.67
CA GLN A 159 4.45 -6.65 0.57
C GLN A 159 4.25 -5.17 0.19
N TYR A 160 4.20 -4.25 1.16
CA TYR A 160 4.11 -2.82 0.87
C TYR A 160 5.38 -2.28 0.18
N HIS A 161 6.56 -2.77 0.55
CA HIS A 161 7.79 -2.44 -0.17
C HIS A 161 7.76 -2.93 -1.62
N GLU A 162 7.29 -4.15 -1.84
CA GLU A 162 7.15 -4.73 -3.18
C GLU A 162 6.13 -3.96 -4.03
N ASP A 163 5.02 -3.49 -3.44
CA ASP A 163 4.01 -2.68 -4.13
C ASP A 163 4.60 -1.34 -4.62
N ILE A 164 5.36 -0.66 -3.77
CA ILE A 164 6.04 0.59 -4.14
C ILE A 164 7.10 0.34 -5.22
N ALA A 165 7.91 -0.71 -5.05
CA ALA A 165 8.92 -1.07 -6.05
C ALA A 165 8.28 -1.38 -7.41
N ARG A 166 7.17 -2.12 -7.41
CA ARG A 166 6.40 -2.43 -8.62
C ARG A 166 5.82 -1.17 -9.27
N ALA A 167 5.23 -0.26 -8.48
CA ALA A 167 4.71 1.00 -8.99
C ALA A 167 5.81 1.84 -9.64
N ARG A 168 7.00 1.94 -9.02
CA ARG A 168 8.17 2.63 -9.58
C ARG A 168 8.64 2.02 -10.89
N VAL A 169 8.71 0.70 -10.97
CA VAL A 169 9.12 0.00 -12.20
C VAL A 169 8.10 0.21 -13.30
N ALA A 170 6.81 0.07 -13.00
CA ALA A 170 5.73 0.24 -13.97
C ALA A 170 5.69 1.64 -14.58
N PHE A 171 6.07 2.67 -13.80
CA PHE A 171 6.14 4.05 -14.27
C PHE A 171 7.51 4.42 -14.89
N GLY A 172 8.54 3.59 -14.73
CA GLY A 172 9.89 3.89 -15.20
C GLY A 172 10.66 4.89 -14.33
N GLY A 173 10.30 5.00 -13.05
CA GLY A 173 10.93 5.91 -12.08
C GLY A 173 9.93 6.56 -11.12
N GLY A 174 10.08 7.88 -10.90
CA GLY A 174 9.23 8.67 -10.00
C GLY A 174 9.92 9.01 -8.68
N PRO A 175 9.15 9.44 -7.65
CA PRO A 175 9.70 9.90 -6.40
C PRO A 175 10.52 8.84 -5.67
N THR A 176 11.44 9.27 -4.83
CA THR A 176 12.03 8.40 -3.81
C THR A 176 11.00 8.14 -2.72
N ALA A 177 11.06 6.99 -2.06
CA ALA A 177 10.10 6.63 -1.02
C ALA A 177 10.79 6.21 0.27
N GLU A 178 10.19 6.63 1.38
CA GLU A 178 10.56 6.27 2.73
C GLU A 178 9.33 5.77 3.47
N LYS A 179 9.34 4.51 3.92
CA LYS A 179 8.25 3.96 4.74
C LYS A 179 8.39 4.44 6.18
N LEU A 180 7.35 5.06 6.70
CA LEU A 180 7.25 5.40 8.11
C LEU A 180 7.19 4.13 8.98
N PRO A 181 7.67 4.20 10.23
CA PRO A 181 7.72 3.07 11.16
C PRO A 181 6.38 2.38 11.39
#